data_63edd51d2a2b6d2144adc4901c9307a1
#
_entry.id   63edd51d2a2b6d2144adc4901c9307a1
#
_cell.length_a   1.000
_cell.length_b   1.000
_cell.length_c   1.000
_cell.angle_alpha   90.00
_cell.angle_beta   90.00
_cell.angle_gamma   90.00
#
_symmetry.space_group_name_H-M   'P 1'
#
loop_
_entity.id
_entity.type
_entity.pdbx_description
1 polymer ?
#
loop_
_entity_poly.entity_id
_entity_poly.type
_entity_poly.pdbx_seq_one_letter_code
_entity_poly.pdbx_strand_id
1 'polypeptide(L)'
;MGDAIHTYRTTLVWDGSTGVGYEGYDRTHAVHATPSSDELVLSSDPAFRGDPARLNPEQLLVAAASSCQLLSFLAVAARARLDVVSYHDDADAVMPEDDLPVRITRIEPAGQAAPALPW
;
A
#
# COMPACT_ATOMS: atom_id res chain seq x y z
N MET A 1 -18.81 21.43 -9.67
CA MET A 1 -18.17 21.11 -8.45
C MET A 1 -18.31 19.66 -8.13
N GLY A 2 -19.12 18.93 -7.94
CA GLY A 2 -19.15 17.52 -7.58
C GLY A 2 -19.05 16.55 -8.74
N ASP A 3 -18.82 17.06 -9.93
CA ASP A 3 -18.86 16.25 -11.15
C ASP A 3 -17.49 15.73 -11.56
N ALA A 4 -16.43 16.15 -10.88
CA ALA A 4 -15.09 15.72 -11.24
C ALA A 4 -14.91 14.24 -10.93
N ILE A 5 -14.43 13.50 -11.91
CA ILE A 5 -14.10 12.09 -11.76
C ILE A 5 -12.59 11.96 -11.95
N HIS A 6 -11.94 11.39 -10.94
CA HIS A 6 -10.51 11.12 -10.99
C HIS A 6 -10.30 9.67 -11.37
N THR A 7 -9.49 9.44 -12.39
CA THR A 7 -9.21 8.10 -12.90
C THR A 7 -7.73 7.80 -12.74
N TYR A 8 -7.42 6.60 -12.29
CA TYR A 8 -6.06 6.16 -12.05
C TYR A 8 -5.79 4.88 -12.80
N ARG A 9 -4.56 4.74 -13.31
CA ARG A 9 -4.15 3.58 -14.09
C ARG A 9 -2.76 3.14 -13.67
N THR A 10 -2.58 1.85 -13.55
CA THR A 10 -1.28 1.24 -13.34
C THR A 10 -1.01 0.22 -14.43
N THR A 11 0.26 -0.05 -14.68
CA THR A 11 0.70 -1.10 -15.60
C THR A 11 1.53 -2.09 -14.81
N LEU A 12 1.21 -3.38 -14.98
CA LEU A 12 1.91 -4.46 -14.29
C LEU A 12 2.47 -5.43 -15.32
N VAL A 13 3.71 -5.87 -15.10
CA VAL A 13 4.40 -6.79 -15.99
C VAL A 13 5.02 -7.93 -15.16
N TRP A 14 4.76 -9.15 -15.59
CA TRP A 14 5.41 -10.35 -15.08
C TRP A 14 5.89 -11.20 -16.25
N ASP A 15 7.11 -11.71 -16.16
CA ASP A 15 7.66 -12.63 -17.13
C ASP A 15 8.14 -13.88 -16.41
N GLY A 16 7.89 -15.03 -17.00
CA GLY A 16 8.30 -16.29 -16.41
C GLY A 16 7.59 -17.46 -17.09
N SER A 17 7.49 -18.58 -16.37
CA SER A 17 6.77 -19.73 -16.86
C SER A 17 6.15 -20.52 -15.71
N THR A 18 4.85 -20.68 -15.71
CA THR A 18 4.16 -21.53 -14.76
C THR A 18 4.32 -23.02 -15.11
N GLY A 19 4.90 -23.33 -16.26
CA GLY A 19 5.13 -24.70 -16.71
C GLY A 19 6.07 -25.49 -15.80
N VAL A 20 6.86 -24.79 -14.97
CA VAL A 20 7.75 -25.46 -14.00
C VAL A 20 7.03 -25.89 -12.72
N GLY A 21 5.72 -25.61 -12.62
CA GLY A 21 4.89 -25.99 -11.47
C GLY A 21 4.77 -24.89 -10.43
N TYR A 22 3.77 -25.02 -9.57
CA TYR A 22 3.43 -24.00 -8.58
C TYR A 22 4.62 -23.61 -7.69
N GLU A 23 5.46 -24.56 -7.35
CA GLU A 23 6.58 -24.31 -6.44
C GLU A 23 7.80 -23.74 -7.13
N GLY A 24 7.83 -23.71 -8.46
CA GLY A 24 9.05 -23.42 -9.20
C GLY A 24 9.11 -22.06 -9.87
N TYR A 25 7.99 -21.37 -10.08
CA TYR A 25 8.05 -20.10 -10.79
C TYR A 25 8.28 -18.93 -9.85
N ASP A 26 8.96 -17.92 -10.40
CA ASP A 26 9.25 -16.67 -9.69
C ASP A 26 8.01 -15.79 -9.71
N ARG A 27 7.67 -15.18 -8.55
CA ARG A 27 6.51 -14.27 -8.41
C ARG A 27 6.89 -12.81 -8.53
N THR A 28 8.16 -12.52 -8.78
CA THR A 28 8.61 -11.12 -8.90
C THR A 28 7.99 -10.46 -10.11
N HIS A 29 7.42 -9.29 -9.92
CA HIS A 29 6.77 -8.52 -10.97
C HIS A 29 6.94 -7.04 -10.70
N ALA A 30 6.66 -6.22 -11.70
CA ALA A 30 6.87 -4.78 -11.61
C ALA A 30 5.60 -4.01 -11.91
N VAL A 31 5.39 -2.92 -11.18
CA VAL A 31 4.24 -2.03 -11.35
C VAL A 31 4.75 -0.61 -11.54
N HIS A 32 4.15 0.11 -12.47
CA HIS A 32 4.39 1.55 -12.60
C HIS A 32 3.10 2.26 -12.97
N ALA A 33 3.10 3.58 -12.81
CA ALA A 33 1.94 4.42 -13.10
C ALA A 33 2.42 5.78 -13.62
N THR A 34 2.24 6.03 -14.92
CA THR A 34 2.58 7.32 -15.49
C THR A 34 1.66 8.42 -14.92
N PRO A 35 2.13 9.67 -14.76
CA PRO A 35 3.42 10.21 -15.22
C PRO A 35 4.59 9.98 -14.25
N SER A 36 4.41 9.26 -13.15
CA SER A 36 5.51 8.92 -12.26
C SER A 36 6.53 8.06 -13.00
N SER A 37 7.80 8.30 -12.74
CA SER A 37 8.89 7.46 -13.23
C SER A 37 9.25 6.35 -12.25
N ASP A 38 8.59 6.30 -11.09
CA ASP A 38 8.86 5.27 -10.09
C ASP A 38 8.36 3.91 -10.56
N GLU A 39 9.16 2.90 -10.29
CA GLU A 39 8.77 1.52 -10.52
C GLU A 39 8.83 0.78 -9.19
N LEU A 40 7.82 -0.02 -8.92
CA LEU A 40 7.75 -0.81 -7.71
C LEU A 40 7.85 -2.29 -8.08
N VAL A 41 8.85 -2.97 -7.50
CA VAL A 41 9.06 -4.40 -7.72
C VAL A 41 8.45 -5.15 -6.54
N LEU A 42 7.55 -6.07 -6.85
CA LEU A 42 6.73 -6.79 -5.88
C LEU A 42 6.93 -8.29 -6.03
N SER A 43 6.57 -9.02 -4.98
CA SER A 43 6.43 -10.46 -5.01
C SER A 43 5.16 -10.83 -4.24
N SER A 44 4.97 -12.09 -3.92
CA SER A 44 3.88 -12.52 -3.04
C SER A 44 4.41 -12.78 -1.63
N ASP A 45 3.49 -12.93 -0.69
CA ASP A 45 3.81 -13.35 0.66
C ASP A 45 4.58 -14.69 0.63
N PRO A 46 5.56 -14.91 1.52
CA PRO A 46 6.28 -16.18 1.59
C PRO A 46 5.35 -17.40 1.78
N ALA A 47 4.20 -17.23 2.43
CA ALA A 47 3.20 -18.29 2.55
C ALA A 47 2.66 -18.72 1.19
N PHE A 48 2.76 -17.87 0.16
CA PHE A 48 2.37 -18.13 -1.21
C PHE A 48 3.60 -18.22 -2.13
N ARG A 49 4.73 -18.68 -1.59
CA ARG A 49 5.99 -18.90 -2.32
C ARG A 49 6.66 -17.63 -2.84
N GLY A 50 6.38 -16.49 -2.22
CA GLY A 50 6.99 -15.22 -2.60
C GLY A 50 8.34 -15.00 -1.94
N ASP A 51 8.98 -13.89 -2.37
CA ASP A 51 10.26 -13.43 -1.86
C ASP A 51 10.00 -12.43 -0.72
N PRO A 52 10.38 -12.75 0.53
CA PRO A 52 10.17 -11.84 1.65
C PRO A 52 10.98 -10.54 1.57
N ALA A 53 11.99 -10.47 0.70
CA ALA A 53 12.76 -9.25 0.50
C ALA A 53 12.02 -8.21 -0.33
N ARG A 54 10.89 -8.57 -0.94
CA ARG A 54 10.05 -7.65 -1.72
C ARG A 54 8.75 -7.37 -0.99
N LEU A 55 8.14 -6.23 -1.29
CA LEU A 55 6.78 -5.95 -0.84
C LEU A 55 5.81 -6.90 -1.54
N ASN A 56 4.70 -7.18 -0.87
CA ASN A 56 3.61 -7.97 -1.46
C ASN A 56 2.35 -7.10 -1.58
N PRO A 57 1.34 -7.57 -2.32
CA PRO A 57 0.12 -6.78 -2.54
C PRO A 57 -0.62 -6.39 -1.26
N GLU A 58 -0.62 -7.24 -0.24
CA GLU A 58 -1.29 -6.98 1.01
C GLU A 58 -0.62 -5.84 1.76
N GLN A 59 0.72 -5.82 1.79
CA GLN A 59 1.47 -4.70 2.35
C GLN A 59 1.20 -3.41 1.59
N LEU A 60 1.09 -3.51 0.27
CA LEU A 60 0.84 -2.35 -0.57
C LEU A 60 -0.54 -1.76 -0.32
N LEU A 61 -1.55 -2.60 -0.12
CA LEU A 61 -2.88 -2.15 0.24
C LEU A 61 -2.89 -1.42 1.59
N VAL A 62 -2.19 -1.97 2.57
CA VAL A 62 -2.06 -1.34 3.90
C VAL A 62 -1.35 0.00 3.78
N ALA A 63 -0.26 0.06 3.01
CA ALA A 63 0.48 1.30 2.78
C ALA A 63 -0.41 2.36 2.10
N ALA A 64 -1.25 1.95 1.15
CA ALA A 64 -2.18 2.85 0.48
C ALA A 64 -3.19 3.44 1.47
N ALA A 65 -3.74 2.63 2.37
CA ALA A 65 -4.67 3.09 3.39
C ALA A 65 -4.01 4.07 4.36
N SER A 66 -2.79 3.77 4.81
CA SER A 66 -2.01 4.66 5.67
C SER A 66 -1.71 5.99 4.98
N SER A 67 -1.33 5.94 3.70
CA SER A 67 -1.04 7.13 2.91
C SER A 67 -2.28 8.02 2.77
N CYS A 68 -3.43 7.44 2.50
CA CYS A 68 -4.69 8.19 2.43
C CYS A 68 -5.02 8.85 3.76
N GLN A 69 -4.84 8.16 4.87
CA GLN A 69 -5.10 8.72 6.20
C GLN A 69 -4.16 9.89 6.49
N LEU A 70 -2.88 9.74 6.19
CA LEU A 70 -1.91 10.82 6.35
C LEU A 70 -2.34 12.07 5.58
N LEU A 71 -2.62 11.92 4.29
CA LEU A 71 -2.95 13.06 3.43
C LEU A 71 -4.24 13.75 3.88
N SER A 72 -5.25 13.00 4.27
CA SER A 72 -6.50 13.54 4.80
C SER A 72 -6.27 14.30 6.12
N PHE A 73 -5.48 13.71 7.01
CA PHE A 73 -5.16 14.35 8.28
C PHE A 73 -4.41 15.66 8.09
N LEU A 74 -3.40 15.67 7.22
CA LEU A 74 -2.63 16.87 6.94
C LEU A 74 -3.51 17.98 6.36
N ALA A 75 -4.44 17.64 5.48
CA ALA A 75 -5.36 18.62 4.90
C ALA A 75 -6.28 19.23 5.96
N VAL A 76 -6.82 18.40 6.84
CA VAL A 76 -7.68 18.88 7.94
C VAL A 76 -6.89 19.77 8.90
N ALA A 77 -5.68 19.33 9.27
CA ALA A 77 -4.82 20.09 10.18
C ALA A 77 -4.46 21.47 9.58
N ALA A 78 -4.10 21.48 8.29
CA ALA A 78 -3.75 22.74 7.62
C ALA A 78 -4.94 23.72 7.59
N ARG A 79 -6.13 23.22 7.28
CA ARG A 79 -7.35 24.04 7.25
C ARG A 79 -7.73 24.55 8.64
N ALA A 80 -7.43 23.77 9.68
CA ALA A 80 -7.63 24.19 11.07
C ALA A 80 -6.51 25.07 11.60
N ARG A 81 -5.50 25.37 10.77
CA ARG A 81 -4.32 26.17 11.13
C ARG A 81 -3.49 25.56 12.24
N LEU A 82 -3.44 24.24 12.27
CA LEU A 82 -2.53 23.51 13.13
C LEU A 82 -1.24 23.22 12.37
N ASP A 83 -0.12 23.46 13.00
CA ASP A 83 1.18 23.25 12.37
C ASP A 83 1.72 21.88 12.78
N VAL A 84 1.56 20.90 11.92
CA VAL A 84 2.06 19.54 12.11
C VAL A 84 3.38 19.42 11.37
N VAL A 85 4.43 19.01 12.07
CA VAL A 85 5.78 18.96 11.51
C VAL A 85 6.29 17.53 11.30
N SER A 86 5.59 16.53 11.82
CA SER A 86 5.94 15.13 11.57
C SER A 86 4.73 14.24 11.77
N TYR A 87 4.81 13.06 11.19
CA TYR A 87 3.75 12.06 11.28
C TYR A 87 4.39 10.68 11.16
N HIS A 88 3.95 9.76 11.97
CA HIS A 88 4.39 8.38 11.94
C HIS A 88 3.17 7.46 12.04
N ASP A 89 3.20 6.35 11.32
CA ASP A 89 2.09 5.40 11.30
C ASP A 89 2.65 3.98 11.17
N ASP A 90 2.27 3.13 12.11
CA ASP A 90 2.46 1.69 12.02
C ASP A 90 1.09 1.06 11.83
N ALA A 91 0.83 0.51 10.66
CA ALA A 91 -0.47 -0.03 10.32
C ALA A 91 -0.43 -1.54 10.26
N ASP A 92 -1.46 -2.16 10.79
CA ASP A 92 -1.64 -3.61 10.79
C ASP A 92 -2.85 -3.99 9.95
N ALA A 93 -2.78 -5.17 9.36
CA ALA A 93 -3.91 -5.75 8.63
C ALA A 93 -3.96 -7.24 8.87
N VAL A 94 -5.13 -7.83 8.72
CA VAL A 94 -5.33 -9.26 8.87
C VAL A 94 -5.99 -9.83 7.61
N MET A 95 -5.56 -11.04 7.25
CA MET A 95 -6.08 -11.79 6.12
C MET A 95 -6.27 -13.24 6.55
N PRO A 96 -7.42 -13.59 7.15
CA PRO A 96 -7.67 -14.96 7.59
C PRO A 96 -7.76 -15.91 6.39
N GLU A 97 -7.09 -17.06 6.47
CA GLU A 97 -7.16 -18.06 5.40
C GLU A 97 -8.42 -18.93 5.49
N ASP A 98 -9.07 -18.94 6.64
CA ASP A 98 -10.30 -19.71 6.86
C ASP A 98 -11.59 -18.93 6.52
N ASP A 99 -11.46 -17.68 6.10
CA ASP A 99 -12.57 -16.84 5.67
C ASP A 99 -12.47 -16.63 4.15
N LEU A 100 -13.29 -17.35 3.40
CA LEU A 100 -13.19 -17.36 1.94
C LEU A 100 -14.11 -16.31 1.30
N PRO A 101 -13.68 -15.70 0.20
CA PRO A 101 -12.36 -15.83 -0.42
C PRO A 101 -11.27 -15.19 0.43
N VAL A 102 -10.05 -15.71 0.34
CA VAL A 102 -8.92 -15.17 1.11
C VAL A 102 -8.65 -13.73 0.68
N ARG A 103 -8.75 -12.81 1.63
CA ARG A 103 -8.57 -11.37 1.41
C ARG A 103 -8.29 -10.67 2.72
N ILE A 104 -7.74 -9.47 2.63
CA ILE A 104 -7.63 -8.60 3.81
C ILE A 104 -9.04 -8.24 4.27
N THR A 105 -9.32 -8.46 5.56
CA THR A 105 -10.63 -8.18 6.16
C THR A 105 -10.61 -6.97 7.08
N ARG A 106 -9.42 -6.52 7.53
CA ARG A 106 -9.31 -5.39 8.44
C ARG A 106 -7.94 -4.74 8.29
N ILE A 107 -7.92 -3.40 8.30
CA ILE A 107 -6.71 -2.58 8.32
C ILE A 107 -6.85 -1.60 9.47
N GLU A 108 -5.82 -1.50 10.31
CA GLU A 108 -5.80 -0.60 11.46
C GLU A 108 -4.55 0.30 11.41
N PRO A 109 -4.66 1.50 10.81
CA PRO A 109 -3.59 2.48 10.92
C PRO A 109 -3.49 3.03 12.34
N ALA A 110 -2.28 3.33 12.78
CA ALA A 110 -2.02 3.90 14.10
C ALA A 110 -1.11 5.11 13.95
N GLY A 111 -1.67 6.20 13.41
CA GLY A 111 -0.93 7.41 13.13
C GLY A 111 -0.61 8.23 14.36
N GLN A 112 0.58 8.80 14.40
CA GLN A 112 1.04 9.73 15.42
C GLN A 112 1.62 10.97 14.75
N ALA A 113 1.17 12.15 15.18
CA ALA A 113 1.62 13.40 14.64
C ALA A 113 2.28 14.24 15.72
N ALA A 114 3.27 15.04 15.34
CA ALA A 114 3.90 16.00 16.22
C ALA A 114 3.64 17.42 15.72
N PRO A 115 3.19 18.32 16.59
CA PRO A 115 3.02 19.73 16.21
C PRO A 115 4.36 20.46 16.23
N ALA A 116 4.37 21.63 15.60
CA ALA A 116 5.50 22.52 15.69
C ALA A 116 5.64 23.06 17.12
N LEU A 117 6.90 23.27 17.53
CA LEU A 117 7.22 23.86 18.83
C LEU A 117 7.90 25.23 18.64
N PRO A 118 7.81 26.09 19.61
CA PRO A 118 6.91 26.14 20.76
C PRO A 118 5.52 26.62 20.36
N TRP A 119 4.57 26.37 21.19
CA TRP A 119 3.20 26.85 20.95
C TRP A 119 2.53 27.31 22.20
#